data_8f3d792a01bbbbdf74134d41905fd98f
#
_entry.id   8f3d792a01bbbbdf74134d41905fd98f
#
_cell.length_a   1.000
_cell.length_b   1.000
_cell.length_c   1.000
_cell.angle_alpha   90.00
_cell.angle_beta   90.00
_cell.angle_gamma   90.00
#
_symmetry.space_group_name_H-M   'P 1'
#
loop_
_entity.id
_entity.type
_entity.pdbx_description
1 polymer ?
#
loop_
_entity_poly.entity_id
_entity_poly.type
_entity_poly.pdbx_seq_one_letter_code
_entity_poly.pdbx_strand_id
1 'polypeptide(L)'
;MSAESDEAFLARKAAKRQSRRGFVEEKAILGMTSLMDAITIIVVYLLKNYGSDPVVIAPTQGQKVPLSRADTPIQDGVPIYVSQKSITLAEKRVVQMDETGEIDPSALQGHLIGPLYDLLAEEADKAKQMAEGKGEEWEGRVILIGDQNLKFSVLVDVMYTAGRAEFREYAFCVVQQGG
;
A
#
# COMPACT_ATOMS: atom_id res chain seq x y z
N MET A 1 49.50 56.84 34.26
CA MET A 1 48.44 56.08 34.95
C MET A 1 47.25 55.73 34.04
N SER A 2 47.35 55.93 32.71
CA SER A 2 46.18 55.65 31.79
C SER A 2 46.31 54.39 30.92
N ALA A 3 47.50 53.82 30.67
CA ALA A 3 47.70 52.69 29.77
C ALA A 3 47.25 51.39 30.35
N GLU A 4 47.42 51.17 31.65
CA GLU A 4 47.08 49.94 32.36
C GLU A 4 45.57 49.70 32.49
N SER A 5 44.77 50.75 32.50
CA SER A 5 43.32 50.73 32.52
C SER A 5 42.72 50.36 31.16
N ASP A 6 43.39 50.75 30.06
CA ASP A 6 42.94 50.48 28.68
C ASP A 6 43.22 49.05 28.27
N GLU A 7 44.38 48.50 28.71
CA GLU A 7 44.64 47.03 28.46
C GLU A 7 43.69 46.13 29.22
N ALA A 8 43.39 46.44 30.48
CA ALA A 8 42.42 45.69 31.26
C ALA A 8 40.99 45.76 30.67
N PHE A 9 40.61 46.89 30.11
CA PHE A 9 39.34 47.09 29.44
C PHE A 9 39.27 46.27 28.14
N LEU A 10 40.33 46.27 27.33
CA LEU A 10 40.41 45.52 26.10
C LEU A 10 40.41 44.00 26.37
N ALA A 11 41.13 43.52 27.39
CA ALA A 11 41.15 42.13 27.79
C ALA A 11 39.75 41.62 28.24
N ARG A 12 39.03 42.43 29.04
CA ARG A 12 37.64 42.12 29.42
C ARG A 12 36.69 42.07 28.23
N LYS A 13 36.88 42.96 27.24
CA LYS A 13 36.07 43.01 26.03
C LYS A 13 36.35 41.81 25.12
N ALA A 14 37.58 41.35 25.03
CA ALA A 14 37.99 40.17 24.30
C ALA A 14 37.43 38.88 24.96
N ALA A 15 37.54 38.75 26.27
CA ALA A 15 36.99 37.62 27.02
C ALA A 15 35.46 37.49 26.87
N LYS A 16 34.75 38.64 26.89
CA LYS A 16 33.30 38.71 26.73
C LYS A 16 32.88 38.33 25.28
N ARG A 17 33.70 38.62 24.28
CA ARG A 17 33.48 38.19 22.90
C ARG A 17 33.69 36.69 22.70
N GLN A 18 34.74 36.13 23.33
CA GLN A 18 35.00 34.70 23.28
C GLN A 18 33.91 33.88 23.96
N SER A 19 33.45 34.31 25.15
CA SER A 19 32.34 33.66 25.87
C SER A 19 31.02 33.65 25.05
N ARG A 20 30.75 34.77 24.33
CA ARG A 20 29.55 34.83 23.46
C ARG A 20 29.65 33.94 22.22
N ARG A 21 30.85 33.76 21.65
CA ARG A 21 31.04 32.87 20.49
C ARG A 21 30.85 31.40 20.86
N GLY A 22 31.40 30.95 21.97
CA GLY A 22 31.21 29.58 22.46
C GLY A 22 29.74 29.22 22.72
N PHE A 23 28.99 30.15 23.35
CA PHE A 23 27.59 29.96 23.66
C PHE A 23 26.67 29.93 22.42
N VAL A 24 27.02 30.64 21.36
CA VAL A 24 26.25 30.62 20.09
C VAL A 24 26.52 29.35 19.32
N GLU A 25 27.76 28.83 19.33
CA GLU A 25 28.14 27.60 18.63
C GLU A 25 27.52 26.38 19.30
N GLU A 26 27.49 26.30 20.62
CA GLU A 26 26.85 25.23 21.37
C GLU A 26 25.33 25.18 21.17
N LYS A 27 24.66 26.34 21.13
CA LYS A 27 23.22 26.41 20.80
C LYS A 27 22.92 25.99 19.37
N ALA A 28 23.79 26.27 18.41
CA ALA A 28 23.59 25.87 17.02
C ALA A 28 23.74 24.36 16.86
N ILE A 29 24.68 23.72 17.53
CA ILE A 29 24.87 22.27 17.52
C ILE A 29 23.70 21.57 18.16
N LEU A 30 23.20 22.01 19.32
CA LEU A 30 22.04 21.47 19.98
C LEU A 30 20.75 21.59 19.13
N GLY A 31 20.61 22.71 18.39
CA GLY A 31 19.47 22.89 17.49
C GLY A 31 19.50 21.95 16.30
N MET A 32 20.67 21.65 15.74
CA MET A 32 20.80 20.72 14.61
C MET A 32 20.55 19.28 15.02
N THR A 33 21.04 18.82 16.17
CA THR A 33 20.81 17.47 16.67
C THR A 33 19.33 17.24 16.98
N SER A 34 18.64 18.21 17.58
CA SER A 34 17.20 18.13 17.82
C SER A 34 16.39 18.09 16.52
N LEU A 35 16.82 18.84 15.50
CA LEU A 35 16.17 18.81 14.19
C LEU A 35 16.36 17.46 13.50
N MET A 36 17.57 16.88 13.55
CA MET A 36 17.86 15.57 12.98
C MET A 36 17.04 14.46 13.67
N ASP A 37 16.89 14.52 14.99
CA ASP A 37 16.07 13.58 15.75
C ASP A 37 14.60 13.66 15.33
N ALA A 38 14.05 14.86 15.21
CA ALA A 38 12.69 15.06 14.73
C ALA A 38 12.49 14.51 13.30
N ILE A 39 13.44 14.76 12.40
CA ILE A 39 13.38 14.23 11.03
C ILE A 39 13.46 12.70 11.03
N THR A 40 14.31 12.12 11.86
CA THR A 40 14.46 10.66 11.96
C THR A 40 13.16 10.02 12.43
N ILE A 41 12.50 10.58 13.44
CA ILE A 41 11.20 10.09 13.93
C ILE A 41 10.14 10.18 12.82
N ILE A 42 10.08 11.29 12.10
CA ILE A 42 9.13 11.48 11.01
C ILE A 42 9.39 10.47 9.88
N VAL A 43 10.65 10.26 9.50
CA VAL A 43 11.01 9.28 8.46
C VAL A 43 10.65 7.87 8.87
N VAL A 44 10.96 7.45 10.10
CA VAL A 44 10.58 6.12 10.62
C VAL A 44 9.07 5.97 10.69
N TYR A 45 8.35 7.01 11.11
CA TYR A 45 6.88 7.00 11.12
C TYR A 45 6.29 6.85 9.72
N LEU A 46 6.82 7.60 8.74
CA LEU A 46 6.40 7.50 7.35
C LEU A 46 6.71 6.11 6.77
N LEU A 47 7.90 5.56 7.03
CA LEU A 47 8.28 4.22 6.57
C LEU A 47 7.37 3.14 7.18
N LYS A 48 7.02 3.26 8.46
CA LYS A 48 6.08 2.34 9.12
C LYS A 48 4.70 2.39 8.48
N ASN A 49 4.21 3.58 8.15
CA ASN A 49 2.88 3.75 7.55
C ASN A 49 2.85 3.42 6.05
N TYR A 50 3.98 3.55 5.35
CA TYR A 50 4.07 3.25 3.91
C TYR A 50 3.89 1.76 3.57
N GLY A 51 4.13 0.87 4.55
CA GLY A 51 3.92 -0.58 4.38
C GLY A 51 2.53 -1.07 4.78
N SER A 52 1.64 -0.18 5.22
CA SER A 52 0.31 -0.51 5.74
C SER A 52 -0.80 0.25 5.02
N ASP A 53 -0.66 0.45 3.70
CA ASP A 53 -1.81 0.96 2.94
C ASP A 53 -2.91 -0.10 2.99
N PRO A 54 -4.03 0.17 3.69
CA PRO A 54 -5.19 -0.70 3.59
C PRO A 54 -5.60 -0.73 2.12
N VAL A 55 -5.88 -1.91 1.59
CA VAL A 55 -6.42 -2.07 0.23
C VAL A 55 -7.65 -1.17 0.14
N VAL A 56 -7.50 0.01 -0.45
CA VAL A 56 -8.60 0.92 -0.68
C VAL A 56 -9.43 0.33 -1.80
N ILE A 57 -10.46 -0.42 -1.42
CA ILE A 57 -11.42 -0.97 -2.36
C ILE A 57 -12.31 0.18 -2.81
N ALA A 58 -11.94 0.83 -3.91
CA ALA A 58 -12.80 1.79 -4.59
C ALA A 58 -13.65 1.04 -5.61
N PRO A 59 -14.96 0.85 -5.38
CA PRO A 59 -15.83 0.23 -6.38
C PRO A 59 -15.76 1.05 -7.67
N THR A 60 -15.61 0.39 -8.79
CA THR A 60 -15.67 1.04 -10.12
C THR A 60 -17.06 1.69 -10.28
N GLN A 61 -17.12 2.86 -10.92
CA GLN A 61 -18.39 3.58 -11.12
C GLN A 61 -19.46 2.68 -11.71
N GLY A 62 -20.57 2.53 -10.97
CA GLY A 62 -21.71 1.70 -11.39
C GLY A 62 -21.68 0.25 -10.89
N GLN A 63 -20.65 -0.19 -10.18
CA GLN A 63 -20.58 -1.52 -9.58
C GLN A 63 -21.36 -1.54 -8.25
N LYS A 64 -22.32 -2.45 -8.13
CA LYS A 64 -23.08 -2.70 -6.90
C LYS A 64 -22.51 -3.93 -6.20
N VAL A 65 -21.81 -3.70 -5.10
CA VAL A 65 -21.22 -4.78 -4.30
C VAL A 65 -22.32 -5.50 -3.52
N PRO A 66 -22.28 -6.84 -3.39
CA PRO A 66 -23.25 -7.62 -2.63
C PRO A 66 -23.28 -7.20 -1.15
N LEU A 67 -24.47 -7.28 -0.54
CA LEU A 67 -24.67 -6.99 0.87
C LEU A 67 -24.42 -8.24 1.72
N SER A 68 -23.76 -8.11 2.85
CA SER A 68 -23.53 -9.19 3.82
C SER A 68 -23.72 -8.70 5.26
N ARG A 69 -23.92 -9.66 6.16
CA ARG A 69 -23.91 -9.42 7.61
C ARG A 69 -22.59 -9.81 8.27
N ALA A 70 -21.60 -10.25 7.48
CA ALA A 70 -20.29 -10.60 7.99
C ALA A 70 -19.52 -9.33 8.39
N ASP A 71 -18.92 -9.34 9.57
CA ASP A 71 -18.12 -8.24 10.12
C ASP A 71 -16.64 -8.69 10.22
N THR A 72 -16.12 -9.27 9.14
CA THR A 72 -14.74 -9.69 9.07
C THR A 72 -13.91 -8.61 8.37
N PRO A 73 -12.85 -8.10 9.00
CA PRO A 73 -11.99 -7.12 8.36
C PRO A 73 -11.34 -7.72 7.11
N ILE A 74 -11.19 -6.90 6.09
CA ILE A 74 -10.49 -7.29 4.86
C ILE A 74 -9.01 -7.45 5.20
N GLN A 75 -8.49 -8.63 4.95
CA GLN A 75 -7.07 -8.96 5.10
C GLN A 75 -6.33 -8.61 3.82
N ASP A 76 -4.99 -8.53 3.88
CA ASP A 76 -4.16 -8.26 2.72
C ASP A 76 -4.31 -9.37 1.66
N GLY A 77 -4.38 -8.98 0.40
CA GLY A 77 -4.52 -9.91 -0.72
C GLY A 77 -4.57 -9.18 -2.06
N VAL A 78 -4.46 -9.93 -3.14
CA VAL A 78 -4.51 -9.38 -4.51
C VAL A 78 -5.96 -9.09 -4.90
N PRO A 79 -6.36 -7.82 -5.16
CA PRO A 79 -7.74 -7.48 -5.48
C PRO A 79 -8.05 -7.79 -6.96
N ILE A 80 -9.12 -8.55 -7.19
CA ILE A 80 -9.70 -8.79 -8.51
C ILE A 80 -11.10 -8.18 -8.54
N TYR A 81 -11.31 -7.19 -9.39
CA TYR A 81 -12.60 -6.56 -9.60
C TYR A 81 -13.31 -7.23 -10.76
N VAL A 82 -14.47 -7.78 -10.51
CA VAL A 82 -15.30 -8.43 -11.51
C VAL A 82 -16.61 -7.66 -11.64
N SER A 83 -16.72 -6.84 -12.67
CA SER A 83 -17.93 -6.11 -13.02
C SER A 83 -18.70 -6.85 -14.12
N GLN A 84 -19.89 -6.39 -14.48
CA GLN A 84 -20.65 -6.95 -15.61
C GLN A 84 -20.00 -6.71 -16.98
N LYS A 85 -19.04 -5.78 -17.07
CA LYS A 85 -18.42 -5.37 -18.36
C LYS A 85 -16.96 -5.75 -18.48
N SER A 86 -16.27 -6.01 -17.38
CA SER A 86 -14.83 -6.27 -17.41
C SER A 86 -14.32 -6.91 -16.13
N ILE A 87 -13.22 -7.63 -16.26
CA ILE A 87 -12.38 -8.10 -15.15
C ILE A 87 -11.17 -7.18 -15.09
N THR A 88 -10.87 -6.66 -13.90
CA THR A 88 -9.77 -5.74 -13.65
C THR A 88 -8.90 -6.28 -12.52
N LEU A 89 -7.59 -6.30 -12.71
CA LEU A 89 -6.60 -6.69 -11.72
C LEU A 89 -5.65 -5.51 -11.50
N ALA A 90 -5.45 -5.09 -10.24
CA ALA A 90 -4.51 -4.03 -9.89
C ALA A 90 -4.62 -2.79 -10.82
N GLU A 91 -5.82 -2.27 -11.02
CA GLU A 91 -6.18 -1.13 -11.89
C GLU A 91 -6.04 -1.36 -13.40
N LYS A 92 -5.52 -2.50 -13.84
CA LYS A 92 -5.43 -2.87 -15.24
C LYS A 92 -6.67 -3.67 -15.65
N ARG A 93 -7.36 -3.22 -16.71
CA ARG A 93 -8.43 -4.01 -17.33
C ARG A 93 -7.80 -5.20 -18.05
N VAL A 94 -8.19 -6.40 -17.66
CA VAL A 94 -7.60 -7.66 -18.15
C VAL A 94 -8.44 -8.25 -19.27
N VAL A 95 -9.76 -8.33 -19.05
CA VAL A 95 -10.71 -8.91 -19.98
C VAL A 95 -11.93 -8.02 -20.06
N GLN A 96 -12.45 -7.85 -21.25
CA GLN A 96 -13.74 -7.20 -21.50
C GLN A 96 -14.80 -8.27 -21.67
N MET A 97 -15.96 -8.07 -21.03
CA MET A 97 -17.12 -8.94 -21.20
C MET A 97 -18.11 -8.35 -22.21
N ASP A 98 -18.91 -9.18 -22.78
CA ASP A 98 -19.98 -8.78 -23.69
C ASP A 98 -21.17 -8.13 -22.93
N GLU A 99 -22.19 -7.69 -23.70
CA GLU A 99 -23.41 -7.10 -23.10
C GLU A 99 -24.22 -8.09 -22.28
N THR A 100 -23.98 -9.40 -22.45
CA THR A 100 -24.64 -10.46 -21.70
C THR A 100 -23.89 -10.81 -20.41
N GLY A 101 -22.73 -10.18 -20.18
CA GLY A 101 -21.86 -10.45 -19.02
C GLY A 101 -21.14 -11.78 -19.13
N GLU A 102 -20.78 -12.20 -20.33
CA GLU A 102 -19.96 -13.37 -20.60
C GLU A 102 -18.57 -12.97 -21.06
N ILE A 103 -17.60 -13.81 -20.74
CA ILE A 103 -16.21 -13.63 -21.14
C ILE A 103 -16.09 -14.03 -22.60
N ASP A 104 -15.36 -13.22 -23.38
CA ASP A 104 -15.08 -13.55 -24.78
C ASP A 104 -14.46 -14.95 -24.89
N PRO A 105 -15.04 -15.86 -25.69
CA PRO A 105 -14.52 -17.21 -25.86
C PRO A 105 -13.05 -17.28 -26.30
N SER A 106 -12.55 -16.24 -26.97
CA SER A 106 -11.15 -16.16 -27.38
C SER A 106 -10.18 -16.02 -26.19
N ALA A 107 -10.64 -15.47 -25.08
CA ALA A 107 -9.86 -15.32 -23.86
C ALA A 107 -9.95 -16.55 -22.93
N LEU A 108 -10.87 -17.49 -23.24
CA LEU A 108 -11.14 -18.69 -22.44
C LEU A 108 -10.46 -19.93 -23.06
N GLN A 109 -9.79 -20.69 -22.19
CA GLN A 109 -9.32 -22.05 -22.50
C GLN A 109 -10.00 -23.02 -21.53
N GLY A 110 -11.22 -23.45 -21.87
CA GLY A 110 -12.11 -24.13 -20.93
C GLY A 110 -12.59 -23.18 -19.85
N HIS A 111 -12.16 -23.35 -18.60
CA HIS A 111 -12.42 -22.47 -17.47
C HIS A 111 -11.25 -21.52 -17.17
N LEU A 112 -10.15 -21.63 -17.90
CA LEU A 112 -8.98 -20.77 -17.69
C LEU A 112 -9.11 -19.49 -18.49
N ILE A 113 -9.00 -18.35 -17.84
CA ILE A 113 -8.94 -17.02 -18.46
C ILE A 113 -7.48 -16.70 -18.70
N GLY A 114 -6.97 -16.92 -19.93
CA GLY A 114 -5.55 -16.79 -20.26
C GLY A 114 -4.93 -15.45 -19.82
N PRO A 115 -5.44 -14.30 -20.26
CA PRO A 115 -4.89 -12.99 -19.88
C PRO A 115 -4.89 -12.72 -18.36
N LEU A 116 -5.88 -13.26 -17.64
CA LEU A 116 -5.95 -13.13 -16.19
C LEU A 116 -4.90 -14.01 -15.50
N TYR A 117 -4.71 -15.22 -16.00
CA TYR A 117 -3.70 -16.14 -15.49
C TYR A 117 -2.29 -15.56 -15.56
N ASP A 118 -1.90 -14.99 -16.73
CA ASP A 118 -0.57 -14.43 -16.93
C ASP A 118 -0.26 -13.30 -15.92
N LEU A 119 -1.22 -12.39 -15.71
CA LEU A 119 -1.08 -11.32 -14.75
C LEU A 119 -1.09 -11.79 -13.28
N LEU A 120 -1.94 -12.77 -12.96
CA LEU A 120 -1.97 -13.34 -11.61
C LEU A 120 -0.68 -14.09 -11.28
N ALA A 121 -0.11 -14.81 -12.23
CA ALA A 121 1.19 -15.48 -12.05
C ALA A 121 2.30 -14.46 -11.78
N GLU A 122 2.33 -13.34 -12.52
CA GLU A 122 3.28 -12.25 -12.28
C GLU A 122 3.10 -11.64 -10.87
N GLU A 123 1.87 -11.40 -10.43
CA GLU A 123 1.59 -10.87 -9.09
C GLU A 123 1.92 -11.89 -7.99
N ALA A 124 1.69 -13.19 -8.22
CA ALA A 124 2.08 -14.24 -7.29
C ALA A 124 3.60 -14.29 -7.09
N ASP A 125 4.37 -14.19 -8.18
CA ASP A 125 5.84 -14.20 -8.10
C ASP A 125 6.38 -12.97 -7.36
N LYS A 126 5.82 -11.79 -7.61
CA LYS A 126 6.16 -10.57 -6.87
C LYS A 126 5.83 -10.69 -5.38
N ALA A 127 4.64 -11.21 -5.06
CA ALA A 127 4.21 -11.37 -3.67
C ALA A 127 5.07 -12.39 -2.92
N LYS A 128 5.47 -13.49 -3.56
CA LYS A 128 6.39 -14.48 -2.99
C LYS A 128 7.77 -13.86 -2.68
N GLN A 129 8.34 -13.11 -3.63
CA GLN A 129 9.62 -12.42 -3.42
C GLN A 129 9.56 -11.42 -2.28
N MET A 130 8.44 -10.68 -2.15
CA MET A 130 8.24 -9.74 -1.04
C MET A 130 8.11 -10.46 0.31
N ALA A 131 7.39 -11.58 0.37
CA ALA A 131 7.23 -12.39 1.56
C ALA A 131 8.56 -12.99 2.01
N GLU A 132 9.34 -13.56 1.09
CA GLU A 132 10.69 -14.08 1.35
C GLU A 132 11.62 -12.99 1.91
N GLY A 133 11.57 -11.77 1.35
CA GLY A 133 12.34 -10.63 1.83
C GLY A 133 11.98 -10.18 3.25
N LYS A 134 10.77 -10.45 3.71
CA LYS A 134 10.28 -10.19 5.08
C LYS A 134 10.42 -11.39 6.01
N GLY A 135 10.76 -12.57 5.50
CA GLY A 135 10.77 -13.82 6.28
C GLY A 135 9.38 -14.34 6.62
N GLU A 136 8.38 -13.98 5.84
CA GLU A 136 6.98 -14.38 5.99
C GLU A 136 6.61 -15.43 4.95
N GLU A 137 5.65 -16.31 5.26
CA GLU A 137 5.08 -17.23 4.28
C GLU A 137 4.04 -16.49 3.43
N TRP A 138 4.09 -16.69 2.12
CA TRP A 138 3.08 -16.18 1.23
C TRP A 138 1.78 -17.01 1.33
N GLU A 139 0.70 -16.37 1.76
CA GLU A 139 -0.59 -17.04 1.99
C GLU A 139 -1.37 -17.31 0.69
N GLY A 140 -1.03 -16.66 -0.40
CA GLY A 140 -1.72 -16.83 -1.69
C GLY A 140 -3.18 -16.42 -1.64
N ARG A 141 -3.48 -15.24 -1.08
CA ARG A 141 -4.83 -14.74 -0.91
C ARG A 141 -5.25 -13.80 -2.04
N VAL A 142 -6.47 -14.02 -2.55
CA VAL A 142 -7.16 -13.16 -3.52
C VAL A 142 -8.39 -12.54 -2.88
N ILE A 143 -8.62 -11.27 -3.15
CA ILE A 143 -9.83 -10.55 -2.73
C ILE A 143 -10.71 -10.36 -3.97
N LEU A 144 -11.85 -11.04 -4.00
CA LEU A 144 -12.81 -10.95 -5.09
C LEU A 144 -13.85 -9.86 -4.78
N ILE A 145 -13.89 -8.84 -5.63
CA ILE A 145 -14.85 -7.74 -5.54
C ILE A 145 -15.81 -7.87 -6.73
N GLY A 146 -16.87 -8.64 -6.54
CA GLY A 146 -17.87 -8.95 -7.57
C GLY A 146 -19.06 -8.00 -7.56
N ASP A 147 -19.68 -7.77 -8.74
CA ASP A 147 -21.00 -7.13 -8.82
C ASP A 147 -22.08 -8.11 -8.38
N GLN A 148 -23.14 -7.61 -7.70
CA GLN A 148 -24.25 -8.46 -7.22
C GLN A 148 -25.01 -9.19 -8.32
N ASN A 149 -24.96 -8.70 -9.56
CA ASN A 149 -25.64 -9.28 -10.73
C ASN A 149 -24.66 -10.09 -11.61
N LEU A 150 -23.48 -10.40 -11.09
CA LEU A 150 -22.50 -11.20 -11.83
C LEU A 150 -23.01 -12.63 -12.03
N LYS A 151 -22.80 -13.18 -13.23
CA LYS A 151 -23.07 -14.59 -13.51
C LYS A 151 -22.14 -15.47 -12.68
N PHE A 152 -22.69 -16.49 -12.03
CA PHE A 152 -21.91 -17.42 -11.21
C PHE A 152 -20.83 -18.16 -12.02
N SER A 153 -21.10 -18.45 -13.31
CA SER A 153 -20.11 -19.06 -14.20
C SER A 153 -18.82 -18.25 -14.30
N VAL A 154 -18.94 -16.92 -14.47
CA VAL A 154 -17.76 -16.01 -14.54
C VAL A 154 -16.96 -16.03 -13.22
N LEU A 155 -17.67 -16.07 -12.10
CA LEU A 155 -17.02 -16.17 -10.79
C LEU A 155 -16.22 -17.47 -10.66
N VAL A 156 -16.80 -18.59 -11.11
CA VAL A 156 -16.12 -19.90 -11.13
C VAL A 156 -14.88 -19.88 -12.01
N ASP A 157 -14.96 -19.28 -13.20
CA ASP A 157 -13.82 -19.16 -14.13
C ASP A 157 -12.69 -18.31 -13.55
N VAL A 158 -13.03 -17.19 -12.86
CA VAL A 158 -12.06 -16.35 -12.16
C VAL A 158 -11.38 -17.12 -11.02
N MET A 159 -12.16 -17.82 -10.18
CA MET A 159 -11.63 -18.62 -9.08
C MET A 159 -10.75 -19.76 -9.58
N TYR A 160 -11.19 -20.46 -10.63
CA TYR A 160 -10.40 -21.51 -11.27
C TYR A 160 -9.07 -20.98 -11.78
N THR A 161 -9.09 -19.82 -12.46
CA THR A 161 -7.89 -19.17 -12.98
C THR A 161 -6.93 -18.75 -11.85
N ALA A 162 -7.45 -18.17 -10.77
CA ALA A 162 -6.65 -17.79 -9.62
C ALA A 162 -6.03 -19.02 -8.92
N GLY A 163 -6.79 -20.12 -8.79
CA GLY A 163 -6.26 -21.37 -8.25
C GLY A 163 -5.15 -21.98 -9.11
N ARG A 164 -5.22 -21.80 -10.44
CA ARG A 164 -4.15 -22.22 -11.36
C ARG A 164 -2.91 -21.35 -11.25
N ALA A 165 -3.06 -20.08 -10.84
CA ALA A 165 -1.97 -19.15 -10.55
C ALA A 165 -1.48 -19.24 -9.08
N GLU A 166 -1.72 -20.38 -8.42
CA GLU A 166 -1.25 -20.74 -7.07
C GLU A 166 -1.94 -20.01 -5.90
N PHE A 167 -2.96 -19.19 -6.16
CA PHE A 167 -3.75 -18.59 -5.09
C PHE A 167 -4.65 -19.66 -4.44
N ARG A 168 -4.63 -19.74 -3.11
CA ARG A 168 -5.31 -20.79 -2.34
C ARG A 168 -6.42 -20.25 -1.47
N GLU A 169 -6.34 -18.97 -1.08
CA GLU A 169 -7.31 -18.32 -0.22
C GLU A 169 -8.13 -17.29 -1.00
N TYR A 170 -9.44 -17.32 -0.79
CA TYR A 170 -10.40 -16.46 -1.46
C TYR A 170 -11.20 -15.67 -0.43
N ALA A 171 -11.09 -14.36 -0.45
CA ALA A 171 -11.92 -13.47 0.32
C ALA A 171 -12.91 -12.74 -0.61
N PHE A 172 -14.17 -12.67 -0.23
CA PHE A 172 -15.19 -11.93 -0.98
C PHE A 172 -15.43 -10.59 -0.29
N CYS A 173 -15.26 -9.52 -1.05
CA CYS A 173 -15.63 -8.21 -0.57
C CYS A 173 -17.14 -8.01 -0.72
N VAL A 174 -17.78 -7.69 0.39
CA VAL A 174 -19.21 -7.47 0.49
C VAL A 174 -19.45 -6.20 1.32
N VAL A 175 -20.57 -5.51 1.07
CA VAL A 175 -20.96 -4.36 1.89
C VAL A 175 -21.81 -4.86 3.06
N GLN A 176 -21.50 -4.41 4.26
CA GLN A 176 -22.30 -4.74 5.45
C GLN A 176 -23.68 -4.12 5.33
N GLN A 177 -24.71 -4.93 5.49
CA GLN A 177 -26.07 -4.45 5.60
C GLN A 177 -26.23 -3.82 6.98
N GLY A 178 -26.32 -2.49 7.03
CA GLY A 178 -26.58 -1.77 8.28
C GLY A 178 -27.86 -2.27 8.95
N GLY A 179 -27.74 -2.57 10.22
CA GLY A 179 -28.87 -2.92 11.07
C GLY A 179 -29.72 -1.70 11.43
#